data_ce388b3ade672543550466e62306ae2e
#
_entry.id   ce388b3ade672543550466e62306ae2e
#
_cell.length_a   1.000
_cell.length_b   1.000
_cell.length_c   1.000
_cell.angle_alpha   90.00
_cell.angle_beta   90.00
_cell.angle_gamma   90.00
#
_symmetry.space_group_name_H-M   'P 1'
#
loop_
_entity.id
_entity.type
_entity.pdbx_description
1 polymer ?
#
loop_
_entity_poly.entity_id
_entity_poly.type
_entity_poly.pdbx_seq_one_letter_code
_entity_poly.pdbx_strand_id
1 'polypeptide(L)'
;MNRRFCLTLDLKNDPALIAEYKRYHRKIWPEITQSIKASGIEDMEIYLLGTRMFMIMEVNERFSFEAKGQADRQNPKVQEWENLMWKFQQSLPEAKPGEKWLLMERIFKLES
;
A
#
# COMPACT_ATOMS: atom_id res chain seq x y z
N MET A 1 14.49 16.41 1.84
CA MET A 1 14.60 15.38 2.90
C MET A 1 13.40 14.44 2.82
N ASN A 2 13.66 13.15 2.82
CA ASN A 2 12.58 12.16 2.69
C ASN A 2 11.82 12.00 3.98
N ARG A 3 10.53 11.68 3.84
CA ARG A 3 9.65 11.34 4.95
C ARG A 3 9.30 9.85 4.86
N ARG A 4 9.03 9.24 6.00
CA ARG A 4 8.65 7.83 6.06
C ARG A 4 7.23 7.70 6.61
N PHE A 5 6.44 6.87 5.96
CA PHE A 5 5.09 6.55 6.41
C PHE A 5 4.93 5.03 6.54
N CYS A 6 4.22 4.62 7.56
CA CYS A 6 3.93 3.21 7.80
C CYS A 6 2.42 3.01 7.76
N LEU A 7 1.98 1.97 7.06
CA LEU A 7 0.57 1.69 6.87
C LEU A 7 0.31 0.21 7.12
N THR A 8 -0.94 -0.13 7.40
CA THR A 8 -1.32 -1.51 7.65
C THR A 8 -2.63 -1.87 6.98
N LEU A 9 -2.78 -3.14 6.66
CA LEU A 9 -3.98 -3.70 6.04
C LEU A 9 -3.92 -5.22 6.22
N ASP A 10 -5.07 -5.88 6.31
CA ASP A 10 -5.10 -7.33 6.43
C ASP A 10 -5.33 -7.99 5.06
N LEU A 11 -4.92 -9.25 4.98
CA LEU A 11 -5.32 -10.16 3.91
C LEU A 11 -6.43 -11.06 4.45
N LYS A 12 -7.26 -11.58 3.55
CA LYS A 12 -8.25 -12.57 3.94
C LYS A 12 -7.54 -13.81 4.48
N ASN A 13 -8.12 -14.44 5.49
CA ASN A 13 -7.52 -15.62 6.13
C ASN A 13 -7.76 -16.86 5.26
N ASP A 14 -7.07 -16.92 4.14
CA ASP A 14 -7.18 -18.00 3.16
C ASP A 14 -5.78 -18.25 2.57
N PRO A 15 -5.15 -19.40 2.90
CA PRO A 15 -3.78 -19.66 2.45
C PRO A 15 -3.59 -19.59 0.94
N ALA A 16 -4.58 -20.04 0.17
CA ALA A 16 -4.48 -20.02 -1.30
C ALA A 16 -4.49 -18.58 -1.83
N LEU A 17 -5.36 -17.73 -1.26
CA LEU A 17 -5.41 -16.32 -1.65
C LEU A 17 -4.13 -15.59 -1.24
N ILE A 18 -3.60 -15.89 -0.06
CA ILE A 18 -2.34 -15.28 0.40
C ILE A 18 -1.20 -15.65 -0.53
N ALA A 19 -1.12 -16.92 -0.94
CA ALA A 19 -0.09 -17.36 -1.87
C ALA A 19 -0.20 -16.66 -3.22
N GLU A 20 -1.42 -16.48 -3.71
CA GLU A 20 -1.66 -15.78 -4.98
C GLU A 20 -1.29 -14.29 -4.88
N TYR A 21 -1.63 -13.65 -3.76
CA TYR A 21 -1.26 -12.27 -3.51
C TYR A 21 0.26 -12.08 -3.55
N LYS A 22 1.00 -12.99 -2.92
CA LYS A 22 2.45 -12.96 -2.95
C LYS A 22 3.00 -13.10 -4.37
N ARG A 23 2.38 -13.97 -5.18
CA ARG A 23 2.82 -14.15 -6.57
C ARG A 23 2.68 -12.87 -7.38
N TYR A 24 1.54 -12.15 -7.22
CA TYR A 24 1.35 -10.87 -7.90
C TYR A 24 2.42 -9.87 -7.52
N HIS A 25 2.90 -9.90 -6.28
CA HIS A 25 3.88 -8.92 -5.80
C HIS A 25 5.33 -9.27 -6.14
N ARG A 26 5.59 -10.46 -6.67
CA ARG A 26 6.91 -10.79 -7.20
C ARG A 26 7.17 -10.07 -8.52
N LYS A 27 6.13 -9.75 -9.25
CA LYS A 27 6.24 -9.04 -10.52
C LYS A 27 5.01 -8.15 -10.68
N ILE A 28 5.07 -6.99 -10.07
CA ILE A 28 3.99 -6.00 -10.14
C ILE A 28 3.90 -5.45 -11.56
N TRP A 29 2.68 -5.12 -12.00
CA TRP A 29 2.46 -4.51 -13.31
C TRP A 29 3.32 -3.26 -13.47
N PRO A 30 3.99 -3.06 -14.62
CA PRO A 30 4.85 -1.88 -14.81
C PRO A 30 4.12 -0.56 -14.61
N GLU A 31 2.84 -0.49 -15.00
CA GLU A 31 2.03 0.72 -14.84
C GLU A 31 1.86 1.09 -13.36
N ILE A 32 1.78 0.09 -12.49
CA ILE A 32 1.64 0.32 -11.05
C ILE A 32 2.95 0.83 -10.48
N THR A 33 4.06 0.20 -10.82
CA THR A 33 5.39 0.66 -10.39
C THR A 33 5.63 2.10 -10.83
N GLN A 34 5.28 2.42 -12.07
CA GLN A 34 5.44 3.77 -12.60
C GLN A 34 4.58 4.78 -11.86
N SER A 35 3.34 4.41 -11.55
CA SER A 35 2.42 5.27 -10.80
C SER A 35 2.96 5.58 -9.42
N ILE A 36 3.48 4.56 -8.73
CA ILE A 36 4.06 4.72 -7.40
C ILE A 36 5.24 5.69 -7.44
N LYS A 37 6.18 5.45 -8.35
CA LYS A 37 7.37 6.32 -8.47
C LYS A 37 7.01 7.74 -8.88
N ALA A 38 6.06 7.89 -9.78
CA ALA A 38 5.65 9.21 -10.26
C ALA A 38 5.03 10.05 -9.15
N SER A 39 4.44 9.42 -8.12
CA SER A 39 3.82 10.13 -7.02
C SER A 39 4.83 10.72 -6.03
N GLY A 40 6.10 10.34 -6.13
CA GLY A 40 7.13 10.79 -5.21
C GLY A 40 7.50 9.76 -4.16
N ILE A 41 7.02 8.53 -4.30
CA ILE A 41 7.43 7.43 -3.43
C ILE A 41 8.75 6.89 -3.98
N GLU A 42 9.80 6.94 -3.16
CA GLU A 42 11.14 6.53 -3.58
C GLU A 42 11.48 5.12 -3.14
N ASP A 43 10.84 4.62 -2.10
CA ASP A 43 11.04 3.25 -1.65
C ASP A 43 9.76 2.75 -0.99
N MET A 44 9.48 1.47 -1.12
CA MET A 44 8.31 0.86 -0.55
C MET A 44 8.58 -0.62 -0.28
N GLU A 45 8.25 -1.05 0.93
CA GLU A 45 8.35 -2.45 1.32
C GLU A 45 7.08 -2.88 2.01
N ILE A 46 6.67 -4.12 1.80
CA ILE A 46 5.52 -4.70 2.48
C ILE A 46 5.98 -5.97 3.19
N TYR A 47 5.65 -6.07 4.46
CA TYR A 47 5.93 -7.24 5.29
C TYR A 47 4.63 -7.91 5.67
N LEU A 48 4.67 -9.21 5.91
CA LEU A 48 3.48 -10.00 6.25
C LEU A 48 3.75 -10.87 7.45
N LEU A 49 2.84 -10.84 8.43
CA LEU A 49 2.82 -11.78 9.54
C LEU A 49 1.40 -12.32 9.67
N GLY A 50 1.23 -13.62 9.41
CA GLY A 50 -0.11 -14.21 9.38
C GLY A 50 -0.95 -13.57 8.29
N THR A 51 -1.98 -12.85 8.68
CA THR A 51 -2.82 -12.08 7.74
C THR A 51 -2.56 -10.59 7.79
N ARG A 52 -1.70 -10.11 8.71
CA ARG A 52 -1.45 -8.69 8.89
C ARG A 52 -0.29 -8.23 8.04
N MET A 53 -0.53 -7.21 7.24
CA MET A 53 0.52 -6.60 6.43
C MET A 53 0.97 -5.28 7.03
N PHE A 54 2.24 -4.96 6.80
CA PHE A 54 2.85 -3.72 7.25
C PHE A 54 3.63 -3.14 6.07
N MET A 55 3.25 -1.93 5.67
CA MET A 55 3.92 -1.24 4.56
C MET A 55 4.76 -0.09 5.10
N ILE A 56 6.01 -0.01 4.65
CA ILE A 56 6.88 1.13 4.91
C ILE A 56 7.14 1.80 3.57
N MET A 57 6.92 3.12 3.50
CA MET A 57 7.29 3.84 2.29
C MET A 57 8.06 5.10 2.64
N GLU A 58 9.06 5.39 1.82
CA GLU A 58 9.81 6.63 1.90
C GLU A 58 9.44 7.51 0.73
N VAL A 59 9.14 8.77 1.02
CA VAL A 59 8.60 9.68 0.03
C VAL A 59 9.44 10.96 0.00
N ASN A 60 9.51 11.58 -1.18
CA ASN A 60 10.21 12.84 -1.34
C ASN A 60 9.26 14.02 -1.07
N GLU A 61 9.76 15.23 -1.29
CA GLU A 61 9.02 16.47 -0.99
C GLU A 61 7.78 16.66 -1.85
N ARG A 62 7.75 16.03 -3.04
CA ARG A 62 6.61 16.17 -3.95
C ARG A 62 5.39 15.35 -3.53
N PHE A 63 5.60 14.33 -2.70
CA PHE A 63 4.53 13.41 -2.33
C PHE A 63 3.47 14.06 -1.45
N SER A 64 2.20 13.80 -1.74
CA SER A 64 1.10 14.00 -0.80
C SER A 64 0.07 12.91 -1.02
N PHE A 65 -0.57 12.49 0.08
CA PHE A 65 -1.62 11.47 -0.02
C PHE A 65 -2.79 11.96 -0.88
N GLU A 66 -3.10 13.25 -0.80
CA GLU A 66 -4.19 13.81 -1.59
C GLU A 66 -3.89 13.74 -3.08
N ALA A 67 -2.71 14.18 -3.50
CA ALA A 67 -2.34 14.16 -4.90
C ALA A 67 -2.25 12.73 -5.45
N LYS A 68 -1.71 11.82 -4.66
CA LYS A 68 -1.64 10.42 -5.06
C LYS A 68 -3.04 9.84 -5.21
N GLY A 69 -3.93 10.11 -4.27
CA GLY A 69 -5.30 9.63 -4.35
C GLY A 69 -6.03 10.12 -5.60
N GLN A 70 -5.83 11.39 -5.95
CA GLN A 70 -6.42 11.95 -7.17
C GLN A 70 -5.85 11.29 -8.43
N ALA A 71 -4.54 11.12 -8.49
CA ALA A 71 -3.90 10.48 -9.64
C ALA A 71 -4.36 9.03 -9.78
N ASP A 72 -4.48 8.31 -8.67
CA ASP A 72 -4.91 6.92 -8.70
C ASP A 72 -6.35 6.79 -9.21
N ARG A 73 -7.24 7.69 -8.78
CA ARG A 73 -8.64 7.67 -9.22
C ARG A 73 -8.77 7.93 -10.72
N GLN A 74 -7.83 8.67 -11.30
CA GLN A 74 -7.85 9.02 -12.72
C GLN A 74 -7.08 8.03 -13.59
N ASN A 75 -6.43 7.05 -12.99
CA ASN A 75 -5.59 6.08 -13.71
C ASN A 75 -6.31 4.74 -13.82
N PRO A 76 -6.83 4.37 -15.01
CA PRO A 76 -7.59 3.12 -15.17
C PRO A 76 -6.79 1.86 -14.77
N LYS A 77 -5.49 1.84 -15.03
CA LYS A 77 -4.67 0.69 -14.67
C LYS A 77 -4.52 0.54 -13.16
N VAL A 78 -4.38 1.66 -12.45
CA VAL A 78 -4.32 1.63 -10.99
C VAL A 78 -5.66 1.13 -10.44
N GLN A 79 -6.77 1.60 -10.98
CA GLN A 79 -8.10 1.16 -10.55
C GLN A 79 -8.30 -0.34 -10.81
N GLU A 80 -7.85 -0.82 -11.96
CA GLU A 80 -7.91 -2.25 -12.27
C GLU A 80 -7.10 -3.07 -11.27
N TRP A 81 -5.89 -2.63 -10.94
CA TRP A 81 -5.02 -3.28 -9.95
C TRP A 81 -5.68 -3.26 -8.56
N GLU A 82 -6.23 -2.13 -8.14
CA GLU A 82 -6.85 -2.02 -6.82
C GLU A 82 -8.09 -2.91 -6.71
N ASN A 83 -8.89 -3.00 -7.75
CA ASN A 83 -10.05 -3.89 -7.75
C ASN A 83 -9.61 -5.36 -7.68
N LEU A 84 -8.53 -5.71 -8.37
CA LEU A 84 -7.96 -7.05 -8.29
C LEU A 84 -7.46 -7.34 -6.87
N MET A 85 -6.77 -6.38 -6.25
CA MET A 85 -6.24 -6.56 -4.90
C MET A 85 -7.33 -6.74 -3.85
N TRP A 86 -8.52 -6.12 -4.04
CA TRP A 86 -9.64 -6.32 -3.13
C TRP A 86 -10.06 -7.77 -2.97
N LYS A 87 -9.80 -8.60 -3.97
CA LYS A 87 -10.07 -10.02 -3.91
C LYS A 87 -9.32 -10.70 -2.75
N PHE A 88 -8.16 -10.17 -2.40
CA PHE A 88 -7.26 -10.76 -1.41
C PHE A 88 -7.25 -10.00 -0.08
N GLN A 89 -7.64 -8.73 -0.10
CA GLN A 89 -7.49 -7.84 1.04
C GLN A 89 -8.74 -7.84 1.91
N GLN A 90 -8.53 -7.64 3.21
CA GLN A 90 -9.57 -7.59 4.21
C GLN A 90 -9.48 -6.27 4.97
N SER A 91 -10.54 -5.47 4.90
CA SER A 91 -10.58 -4.19 5.62
C SER A 91 -10.39 -4.38 7.11
N LEU A 92 -9.65 -3.45 7.71
CA LEU A 92 -9.49 -3.44 9.17
C LEU A 92 -10.76 -2.92 9.83
N PRO A 93 -11.03 -3.31 11.10
CA PRO A 93 -12.20 -2.80 11.83
C PRO A 93 -12.23 -1.27 11.92
N GLU A 94 -11.06 -0.63 11.98
CA GLU A 94 -10.93 0.82 12.07
C GLU A 94 -11.18 1.54 10.75
N ALA A 95 -11.23 0.80 9.63
CA ALA A 95 -11.37 1.42 8.32
C ALA A 95 -12.78 1.88 8.06
N LYS A 96 -12.91 3.06 7.44
CA LYS A 96 -14.17 3.55 6.90
C LYS A 96 -14.45 2.83 5.58
N PRO A 97 -15.72 2.81 5.11
CA PRO A 97 -16.03 2.18 3.82
C PRO A 97 -15.12 2.70 2.71
N GLY A 98 -14.52 1.77 1.97
CA GLY A 98 -13.62 2.10 0.86
C GLY A 98 -12.18 2.31 1.23
N GLU A 99 -11.86 2.45 2.50
CA GLU A 99 -10.45 2.58 2.91
C GLU A 99 -9.75 1.23 2.89
N LYS A 100 -8.51 1.23 2.44
CA LYS A 100 -7.65 0.03 2.41
C LYS A 100 -6.55 0.16 3.44
N TRP A 101 -5.40 0.64 3.00
CA TRP A 101 -4.24 0.82 3.87
C TRP A 101 -4.50 1.98 4.82
N LEU A 102 -4.32 1.72 6.12
CA LEU A 102 -4.50 2.74 7.15
C LEU A 102 -3.15 3.22 7.64
N LEU A 103 -3.02 4.54 7.75
CA LEU A 103 -1.79 5.17 8.23
C LEU A 103 -1.60 4.86 9.70
N MET A 104 -0.38 4.47 10.07
CA MET A 104 -0.03 4.16 11.46
C MET A 104 0.66 5.36 12.09
N GLU A 105 0.37 5.58 13.36
CA GLU A 105 0.99 6.64 14.14
C GLU A 105 2.34 6.18 14.66
N ARG A 106 3.38 7.00 14.44
CA ARG A 106 4.68 6.71 15.03
C ARG A 106 4.65 7.12 16.51
N ILE A 107 4.82 6.14 17.38
CA ILE A 107 4.76 6.39 18.83
C ILE A 107 6.13 6.44 19.48
N PHE A 108 7.19 6.11 18.73
CA PHE A 108 8.56 6.16 19.26
C PHE A 108 9.54 6.33 18.11
N LYS A 109 10.54 7.14 18.34
CA LYS A 109 11.71 7.26 17.47
C LYS A 109 12.94 7.42 18.32
N LEU A 110 13.92 6.54 18.11
CA LEU A 110 15.19 6.66 18.81
C LEU A 110 15.97 7.84 18.24
N GLU A 111 16.36 8.76 19.11
CA GLU A 111 17.21 9.88 18.70
C GLU A 111 18.68 9.50 18.84
N SER A 112 19.46 9.90 17.86
CA SER A 112 20.89 9.61 17.87
C SER A 112 21.69 10.89 18.05
#